data_503c09ad7818487b170c149cdda03375
#
_entry.id   503c09ad7818487b170c149cdda03375
#
_cell.length_a   1.000
_cell.length_b   1.000
_cell.length_c   1.000
_cell.angle_alpha   90.00
_cell.angle_beta   90.00
_cell.angle_gamma   90.00
#
_symmetry.space_group_name_H-M   'P 1'
#
loop_
_entity.id
_entity.type
_entity.pdbx_description
1 polymer ?
#
loop_
_entity_poly.entity_id
_entity_poly.type
_entity_poly.pdbx_seq_one_letter_code
_entity_poly.pdbx_strand_id
1 'polypeptide(L)'
;MLKALVAKGPGGRVIVMDSISQATPKDAGAIVVSGSHGGTSSGEIALGVPFKVVVFNDAGVGKDDAGVAALEMLQARGVAAGTVAHTSARIGDARDAWENGILSRCNAAARNLGLETGAILREALSALIDP
;
A
#
# COMPACT_ATOMS: atom_id res chain seq x y z
N MET A 1 -15.65 2.01 -9.08
CA MET A 1 -14.53 1.65 -8.18
C MET A 1 -14.42 2.68 -7.07
N LEU A 2 -14.14 2.21 -5.86
CA LEU A 2 -14.01 3.07 -4.68
C LEU A 2 -12.71 3.88 -4.72
N LYS A 3 -12.80 5.14 -4.34
CA LYS A 3 -11.66 5.98 -3.95
C LYS A 3 -12.15 6.92 -2.84
N ALA A 4 -11.53 6.85 -1.66
CA ALA A 4 -12.00 7.62 -0.51
C ALA A 4 -10.86 7.92 0.48
N LEU A 5 -10.96 9.08 1.13
CA LEU A 5 -10.15 9.41 2.30
C LEU A 5 -10.77 8.69 3.50
N VAL A 6 -10.00 7.85 4.18
CA VAL A 6 -10.51 7.04 5.31
C VAL A 6 -9.90 7.42 6.66
N ALA A 7 -8.77 8.10 6.66
CA ALA A 7 -8.13 8.54 7.91
C ALA A 7 -7.23 9.75 7.64
N LYS A 8 -7.10 10.61 8.66
CA LYS A 8 -6.26 11.81 8.59
C LYS A 8 -5.77 12.15 10.00
N GLY A 9 -4.52 12.57 10.09
CA GLY A 9 -3.89 12.98 11.34
C GLY A 9 -2.66 13.83 11.10
N PRO A 10 -1.90 14.20 12.16
CA PRO A 10 -0.70 15.03 12.03
C PRO A 10 0.38 14.41 11.13
N GLY A 11 0.45 13.08 11.08
CA GLY A 11 1.46 12.36 10.29
C GLY A 11 1.06 12.09 8.85
N GLY A 12 -0.12 12.50 8.40
CA GLY A 12 -0.55 12.32 7.02
C GLY A 12 -2.01 11.90 6.89
N ARG A 13 -2.33 11.39 5.71
CA ARG A 13 -3.69 10.93 5.39
C ARG A 13 -3.66 9.60 4.65
N VAL A 14 -4.71 8.82 4.82
CA VAL A 14 -4.85 7.52 4.14
C VAL A 14 -5.99 7.60 3.14
N ILE A 15 -5.67 7.28 1.88
CA ILE A 15 -6.63 7.19 0.79
C ILE A 15 -6.71 5.72 0.38
N VAL A 16 -7.93 5.18 0.31
CA VAL A 16 -8.16 3.86 -0.26
C VAL A 16 -8.59 4.02 -1.71
N MET A 17 -8.09 3.17 -2.59
CA MET A 17 -8.51 3.14 -4.00
C MET A 17 -8.46 1.70 -4.50
N ASP A 18 -9.55 1.23 -5.09
CA ASP A 18 -9.65 -0.14 -5.57
C ASP A 18 -8.58 -0.48 -6.61
N SER A 19 -8.16 0.51 -7.38
CA SER A 19 -7.07 0.38 -8.34
C SER A 19 -6.10 1.52 -8.18
N ILE A 20 -4.81 1.24 -8.21
CA ILE A 20 -3.75 2.27 -8.18
C ILE A 20 -3.85 3.21 -9.39
N SER A 21 -4.52 2.79 -10.47
CA SER A 21 -4.76 3.64 -11.64
C SER A 21 -5.63 4.86 -11.33
N GLN A 22 -6.30 4.88 -10.18
CA GLN A 22 -7.09 6.02 -9.73
C GLN A 22 -6.22 7.13 -9.10
N ALA A 23 -4.91 6.89 -8.94
CA ALA A 23 -3.99 7.88 -8.39
C ALA A 23 -3.89 9.12 -9.28
N THR A 24 -3.87 10.29 -8.65
CA THR A 24 -3.72 11.58 -9.33
C THR A 24 -2.64 12.40 -8.62
N PRO A 25 -2.10 13.47 -9.24
CA PRO A 25 -1.14 14.35 -8.59
C PRO A 25 -1.63 14.98 -7.28
N LYS A 26 -2.95 15.07 -7.09
CA LYS A 26 -3.54 15.57 -5.84
C LYS A 26 -3.33 14.64 -4.66
N ASP A 27 -2.98 13.39 -4.93
CA ASP A 27 -2.74 12.39 -3.88
C ASP A 27 -1.31 12.41 -3.37
N ALA A 28 -0.47 13.30 -3.87
CA ALA A 28 0.93 13.41 -3.45
C ALA A 28 1.04 13.58 -1.93
N GLY A 29 1.97 12.85 -1.31
CA GLY A 29 2.19 12.86 0.13
C GLY A 29 1.25 11.96 0.92
N ALA A 30 0.23 11.39 0.31
CA ALA A 30 -0.70 10.50 0.98
C ALA A 30 -0.11 9.10 1.19
N ILE A 31 -0.68 8.39 2.15
CA ILE A 31 -0.56 6.94 2.26
C ILE A 31 -1.70 6.36 1.42
N VAL A 32 -1.39 5.51 0.46
CA VAL A 32 -2.40 4.88 -0.38
C VAL A 32 -2.52 3.39 -0.07
N VAL A 33 -3.75 2.94 0.15
CA VAL A 33 -4.08 1.52 0.24
C VAL A 33 -4.85 1.17 -1.01
N SER A 34 -4.21 0.43 -1.93
CA SER A 34 -4.85 0.06 -3.19
C SER A 34 -5.31 -1.40 -3.16
N GLY A 35 -6.34 -1.69 -3.94
CA GLY A 35 -6.77 -3.07 -4.20
C GLY A 35 -5.94 -3.77 -5.27
N SER A 36 -5.06 -3.04 -5.94
CA SER A 36 -4.21 -3.59 -7.00
C SER A 36 -3.19 -4.58 -6.44
N HIS A 37 -2.85 -5.60 -7.24
CA HIS A 37 -1.70 -6.43 -6.90
C HIS A 37 -0.40 -5.64 -7.07
N GLY A 38 0.64 -6.04 -6.36
CA GLY A 38 1.94 -5.36 -6.34
C GLY A 38 2.86 -5.74 -7.50
N GLY A 39 2.33 -5.79 -8.72
CA GLY A 39 3.11 -6.10 -9.92
C GLY A 39 3.84 -4.89 -10.50
N THR A 40 4.57 -5.12 -11.60
CA THR A 40 5.39 -4.07 -12.23
C THR A 40 4.57 -2.89 -12.75
N SER A 41 3.42 -3.16 -13.38
CA SER A 41 2.53 -2.08 -13.86
C SER A 41 2.04 -1.20 -12.73
N SER A 42 1.64 -1.82 -11.62
CA SER A 42 1.21 -1.08 -10.42
C SER A 42 2.35 -0.24 -9.84
N GLY A 43 3.57 -0.78 -9.84
CA GLY A 43 4.76 -0.06 -9.40
C GLY A 43 5.05 1.15 -10.26
N GLU A 44 4.94 1.03 -11.58
CA GLU A 44 5.14 2.14 -12.50
C GLU A 44 4.14 3.27 -12.26
N ILE A 45 2.87 2.91 -12.07
CA ILE A 45 1.82 3.90 -11.78
C ILE A 45 2.08 4.60 -10.46
N ALA A 46 2.43 3.83 -9.41
CA ALA A 46 2.70 4.39 -8.10
C ALA A 46 3.90 5.33 -8.09
N LEU A 47 4.92 5.06 -8.90
CA LEU A 47 6.09 5.92 -9.04
C LEU A 47 5.75 7.28 -9.70
N GLY A 48 4.62 7.38 -10.37
CA GLY A 48 4.16 8.62 -11.00
C GLY A 48 3.62 9.65 -10.01
N VAL A 49 3.38 9.28 -8.76
CA VAL A 49 2.89 10.17 -7.69
C VAL A 49 3.78 9.99 -6.47
N PRO A 50 4.28 11.06 -5.84
CA PRO A 50 5.16 10.94 -4.66
C PRO A 50 4.36 10.60 -3.40
N PHE A 51 3.96 9.34 -3.25
CA PHE A 51 3.27 8.85 -2.06
C PHE A 51 4.23 8.72 -0.87
N LYS A 52 3.69 8.84 0.32
CA LYS A 52 4.42 8.56 1.55
C LYS A 52 4.57 7.05 1.76
N VAL A 53 3.50 6.30 1.57
CA VAL A 53 3.47 4.83 1.65
C VAL A 53 2.51 4.30 0.60
N VAL A 54 2.86 3.19 -0.03
CA VAL A 54 1.99 2.51 -0.99
C VAL A 54 1.74 1.08 -0.52
N VAL A 55 0.49 0.67 -0.45
CA VAL A 55 0.10 -0.69 -0.06
C VAL A 55 -0.67 -1.35 -1.20
N PHE A 56 -0.27 -2.58 -1.54
CA PHE A 56 -0.90 -3.40 -2.56
C PHE A 56 -1.43 -4.70 -1.94
N ASN A 57 -2.10 -5.52 -2.74
CA ASN A 57 -2.42 -6.91 -2.41
C ASN A 57 -1.33 -7.81 -2.98
N ASP A 58 -0.84 -8.80 -2.23
CA ASP A 58 0.24 -9.67 -2.71
C ASP A 58 -0.22 -10.68 -3.77
N ALA A 59 -1.52 -10.81 -3.97
CA ALA A 59 -2.12 -11.70 -4.96
C ALA A 59 -1.60 -13.15 -4.86
N GLY A 60 -1.16 -13.57 -3.67
CA GLY A 60 -0.54 -14.87 -3.46
C GLY A 60 0.92 -14.94 -3.90
N VAL A 61 1.54 -13.78 -4.15
CA VAL A 61 2.91 -13.59 -4.64
C VAL A 61 3.13 -14.10 -6.07
N GLY A 62 2.78 -15.36 -6.35
CA GLY A 62 2.88 -15.94 -7.69
C GLY A 62 4.31 -16.30 -8.10
N LYS A 63 4.46 -16.69 -9.37
CA LYS A 63 5.72 -17.09 -9.94
C LYS A 63 6.70 -15.93 -10.00
N ASP A 64 7.95 -16.17 -9.62
CA ASP A 64 9.05 -15.20 -9.64
C ASP A 64 8.73 -13.94 -8.82
N ASP A 65 7.93 -14.08 -7.74
CA ASP A 65 7.50 -12.98 -6.87
C ASP A 65 6.77 -11.85 -7.61
N ALA A 66 6.09 -12.17 -8.71
CA ALA A 66 5.44 -11.18 -9.57
C ALA A 66 4.43 -10.30 -8.83
N GLY A 67 3.74 -10.86 -7.84
CA GLY A 67 2.74 -10.11 -7.06
C GLY A 67 3.31 -9.09 -6.09
N VAL A 68 4.63 -9.06 -5.89
CA VAL A 68 5.31 -8.13 -4.97
C VAL A 68 6.46 -7.37 -5.64
N ALA A 69 6.58 -7.47 -6.97
CA ALA A 69 7.66 -6.83 -7.72
C ALA A 69 7.71 -5.30 -7.53
N ALA A 70 6.57 -4.66 -7.34
CA ALA A 70 6.50 -3.22 -7.12
C ALA A 70 7.28 -2.76 -5.88
N LEU A 71 7.43 -3.63 -4.87
CA LEU A 71 8.12 -3.25 -3.63
C LEU A 71 9.59 -2.90 -3.87
N GLU A 72 10.28 -3.66 -4.73
CA GLU A 72 11.66 -3.36 -5.10
C GLU A 72 11.78 -2.11 -5.95
N MET A 73 10.83 -1.91 -6.87
CA MET A 73 10.78 -0.72 -7.72
C MET A 73 10.65 0.55 -6.87
N LEU A 74 9.77 0.52 -5.89
CA LEU A 74 9.55 1.64 -4.97
C LEU A 74 10.73 1.83 -4.02
N GLN A 75 11.32 0.73 -3.54
CA GLN A 75 12.51 0.78 -2.69
C GLN A 75 13.67 1.50 -3.40
N ALA A 76 13.87 1.26 -4.69
CA ALA A 76 14.91 1.91 -5.48
C ALA A 76 14.77 3.43 -5.51
N ARG A 77 13.56 3.96 -5.27
CA ARG A 77 13.27 5.39 -5.18
C ARG A 77 13.08 5.88 -3.75
N GLY A 78 13.34 5.02 -2.76
CA GLY A 78 13.19 5.37 -1.34
C GLY A 78 11.75 5.48 -0.87
N VAL A 79 10.79 4.93 -1.61
CA VAL A 79 9.37 4.99 -1.27
C VAL A 79 8.97 3.77 -0.45
N ALA A 80 8.40 4.00 0.73
CA ALA A 80 7.91 2.93 1.58
C ALA A 80 6.73 2.21 0.93
N ALA A 81 6.78 0.88 0.90
CA ALA A 81 5.72 0.08 0.31
C ALA A 81 5.59 -1.27 0.99
N GLY A 82 4.39 -1.80 0.98
CA GLY A 82 4.09 -3.11 1.50
C GLY A 82 2.91 -3.74 0.78
N THR A 83 2.63 -5.00 1.14
CA THR A 83 1.47 -5.72 0.63
C THR A 83 0.67 -6.29 1.78
N VAL A 84 -0.65 -6.42 1.58
CA VAL A 84 -1.48 -7.25 2.44
C VAL A 84 -1.59 -8.65 1.85
N ALA A 85 -1.72 -9.65 2.73
CA ALA A 85 -1.92 -11.04 2.31
C ALA A 85 -3.25 -11.18 1.56
N HIS A 86 -3.23 -11.87 0.42
CA HIS A 86 -4.44 -12.13 -0.36
C HIS A 86 -5.48 -12.94 0.43
N THR A 87 -5.05 -13.69 1.45
CA THR A 87 -5.94 -14.42 2.36
C THR A 87 -6.61 -13.53 3.40
N SER A 88 -6.08 -12.32 3.62
CA SER A 88 -6.63 -11.36 4.59
C SER A 88 -7.56 -10.34 3.93
N ALA A 89 -7.39 -10.09 2.64
CA ALA A 89 -8.15 -9.08 1.93
C ALA A 89 -8.32 -9.48 0.46
N ARG A 90 -9.50 -9.20 -0.08
CA ARG A 90 -9.84 -9.52 -1.47
C ARG A 90 -9.11 -8.58 -2.42
N ILE A 91 -8.46 -9.13 -3.44
CA ILE A 91 -7.83 -8.33 -4.50
C ILE A 91 -8.88 -7.45 -5.18
N GLY A 92 -8.51 -6.21 -5.49
CA GLY A 92 -9.42 -5.25 -6.11
C GLY A 92 -10.37 -4.55 -5.14
N ASP A 93 -10.24 -4.83 -3.84
CA ASP A 93 -11.13 -4.29 -2.80
C ASP A 93 -10.31 -3.56 -1.74
N ALA A 94 -10.13 -2.26 -1.94
CA ALA A 94 -9.30 -1.46 -1.03
C ALA A 94 -9.91 -1.29 0.36
N ARG A 95 -11.24 -1.28 0.45
CA ARG A 95 -11.92 -1.20 1.75
C ARG A 95 -11.64 -2.44 2.57
N ASP A 96 -11.71 -3.63 1.94
CA ASP A 96 -11.40 -4.88 2.62
C ASP A 96 -9.94 -4.89 3.09
N ALA A 97 -9.02 -4.39 2.27
CA ALA A 97 -7.62 -4.25 2.65
C ALA A 97 -7.46 -3.35 3.88
N TRP A 98 -8.14 -2.21 3.92
CA TRP A 98 -8.10 -1.27 5.05
C TRP A 98 -8.69 -1.87 6.32
N GLU A 99 -9.84 -2.54 6.21
CA GLU A 99 -10.55 -3.05 7.38
C GLU A 99 -9.98 -4.36 7.91
N ASN A 100 -9.45 -5.23 7.04
CA ASN A 100 -9.07 -6.60 7.41
C ASN A 100 -7.65 -6.99 7.02
N GLY A 101 -6.94 -6.17 6.24
CA GLY A 101 -5.64 -6.52 5.71
C GLY A 101 -4.58 -6.77 6.77
N ILE A 102 -3.75 -7.78 6.51
CA ILE A 102 -2.59 -8.11 7.33
C ILE A 102 -1.36 -7.98 6.44
N LEU A 103 -0.36 -7.22 6.89
CA LEU A 103 0.87 -7.02 6.12
C LEU A 103 1.59 -8.34 5.89
N SER A 104 1.85 -8.67 4.63
CA SER A 104 2.55 -9.89 4.23
C SER A 104 3.98 -9.62 3.79
N ARG A 105 4.26 -8.46 3.23
CA ARG A 105 5.59 -8.01 2.82
C ARG A 105 5.75 -6.51 3.07
N CYS A 106 6.97 -6.10 3.43
CA CYS A 106 7.32 -4.70 3.60
C CYS A 106 8.72 -4.49 3.02
N ASN A 107 8.92 -3.43 2.23
CA ASN A 107 10.27 -3.09 1.79
C ASN A 107 11.06 -2.41 2.93
N ALA A 108 12.34 -2.16 2.73
CA ALA A 108 13.20 -1.58 3.78
C ALA A 108 12.70 -0.20 4.23
N ALA A 109 12.27 0.64 3.30
CA ALA A 109 11.75 1.97 3.63
C ALA A 109 10.49 1.86 4.52
N ALA A 110 9.60 0.90 4.24
CA ALA A 110 8.43 0.67 5.08
C ALA A 110 8.81 0.19 6.48
N ARG A 111 9.76 -0.73 6.58
CA ARG A 111 10.25 -1.21 7.88
C ARG A 111 10.87 -0.09 8.70
N ASN A 112 11.57 0.84 8.05
CA ASN A 112 12.15 2.00 8.73
C ASN A 112 11.08 2.94 9.30
N LEU A 113 9.87 2.91 8.76
CA LEU A 113 8.73 3.64 9.32
C LEU A 113 8.00 2.87 10.42
N GLY A 114 8.39 1.64 10.70
CA GLY A 114 7.77 0.81 11.72
C GLY A 114 6.72 -0.17 11.20
N LEU A 115 6.58 -0.31 9.88
CA LEU A 115 5.67 -1.29 9.30
C LEU A 115 6.33 -2.67 9.32
N GLU A 116 5.62 -3.66 9.83
CA GLU A 116 6.14 -5.01 10.00
C GLU A 116 5.21 -6.06 9.40
N THR A 117 5.79 -7.10 8.83
CA THR A 117 5.05 -8.28 8.37
C THR A 117 4.30 -8.90 9.55
N GLY A 118 3.04 -9.24 9.33
CA GLY A 118 2.15 -9.80 10.35
C GLY A 118 1.31 -8.77 11.08
N ALA A 119 1.63 -7.48 10.93
CA ALA A 119 0.86 -6.42 11.56
C ALA A 119 -0.50 -6.23 10.86
N ILE A 120 -1.49 -5.81 11.65
CA ILE A 120 -2.80 -5.39 11.13
C ILE A 120 -2.58 -4.05 10.43
N LEU A 121 -2.88 -3.98 9.14
CA LEU A 121 -2.61 -2.80 8.31
C LEU A 121 -3.18 -1.52 8.91
N ARG A 122 -4.45 -1.55 9.27
CA ARG A 122 -5.14 -0.36 9.79
C ARG A 122 -4.48 0.17 11.07
N GLU A 123 -4.07 -0.71 11.96
CA GLU A 123 -3.37 -0.31 13.19
C GLU A 123 -2.00 0.28 12.89
N ALA A 124 -1.25 -0.36 11.99
CA ALA A 124 0.09 0.10 11.62
C ALA A 124 0.05 1.49 10.96
N LEU A 125 -0.88 1.70 10.03
CA LEU A 125 -1.02 3.00 9.35
C LEU A 125 -1.59 4.06 10.27
N SER A 126 -2.52 3.70 11.16
CA SER A 126 -3.06 4.65 12.15
C SER A 126 -1.96 5.17 13.07
N ALA A 127 -1.00 4.33 13.44
CA ALA A 127 0.14 4.75 14.26
C ALA A 127 1.06 5.73 13.51
N LEU A 128 1.16 5.64 12.18
CA LEU A 128 1.96 6.58 11.38
C LEU A 128 1.33 7.96 11.30
N ILE A 129 0.02 8.04 11.18
CA ILE A 129 -0.66 9.33 10.99
C ILE A 129 -1.05 9.99 12.31
N ASP A 130 -1.10 9.23 13.38
CA ASP A 130 -1.45 9.73 14.72
C ASP A 130 -0.48 9.14 15.75
N PRO A 131 0.80 9.54 15.69
CA PRO A 131 1.86 9.00 16.55
C PRO A 131 1.72 9.43 18.00
#